data_68757b754a21f65259fab2e16e364c99
#
_entry.id   68757b754a21f65259fab2e16e364c99
#
_cell.length_a   1.000
_cell.length_b   1.000
_cell.length_c   1.000
_cell.angle_alpha   90.00
_cell.angle_beta   90.00
_cell.angle_gamma   90.00
#
_symmetry.space_group_name_H-M   'P 1'
#
loop_
_entity.id
_entity.type
_entity.pdbx_description
1 polymer ?
#
loop_
_entity_poly.entity_id
_entity_poly.type
_entity_poly.pdbx_seq_one_letter_code
_entity_poly.pdbx_strand_id
1 'polypeptide(L)'
;MKRLLVLTAAIALSACSSMPAWVPGSGWTTLIDGDKGLENFQRVGDANWRAEGGAIVADKAASGGYLLTKDSYKDFQIKAEFWAEPGTNSGIFMRIQDPKKIAAATAYEVNIYDQRPGPEYGTAAIVDFAKVQPHAYKAGGKWNTFEITAKGPQLTVLFNGVKTVDVQDGKFAQGPFALQFGNHGKAPGAPIKWRKVQVRAL
;
A
#
# COMPACT_ATOMS: atom_id res chain seq x y z
N MET A 1 29.51 61.57 -0.89
CA MET A 1 28.54 60.67 -1.52
C MET A 1 28.61 59.30 -0.83
N LYS A 2 27.70 58.99 0.10
CA LYS A 2 27.66 57.73 0.83
C LYS A 2 26.75 56.75 0.06
N ARG A 3 27.29 55.63 -0.42
CA ARG A 3 26.52 54.56 -1.08
C ARG A 3 25.91 53.68 0.00
N LEU A 4 24.61 53.59 0.04
CA LEU A 4 23.83 52.71 0.88
C LEU A 4 23.75 51.33 0.20
N LEU A 5 24.33 50.29 0.82
CA LEU A 5 24.16 48.90 0.39
C LEU A 5 22.83 48.39 0.99
N VAL A 6 21.87 48.05 0.15
CA VAL A 6 20.66 47.34 0.55
C VAL A 6 20.92 45.85 0.44
N LEU A 7 21.01 45.19 1.59
CA LEU A 7 21.06 43.70 1.66
C LEU A 7 19.65 43.13 1.58
N THR A 8 19.30 42.53 0.46
CA THR A 8 18.07 41.76 0.33
C THR A 8 18.28 40.35 0.89
N ALA A 9 17.71 40.07 2.05
CA ALA A 9 17.66 38.71 2.59
C ALA A 9 16.58 37.90 1.87
N ALA A 10 16.99 36.89 1.11
CA ALA A 10 16.10 35.91 0.54
C ALA A 10 15.68 34.92 1.61
N ILE A 11 14.40 34.98 2.04
CA ILE A 11 13.79 33.98 2.94
C ILE A 11 13.43 32.77 2.08
N ALA A 12 14.20 31.69 2.21
CA ALA A 12 13.85 30.40 1.64
C ALA A 12 12.70 29.79 2.49
N LEU A 13 11.48 29.83 1.93
CA LEU A 13 10.35 29.08 2.49
C LEU A 13 10.59 27.59 2.22
N SER A 14 11.06 26.88 3.25
CA SER A 14 11.11 25.43 3.26
C SER A 14 9.66 24.92 3.35
N ALA A 15 9.11 24.48 2.22
CA ALA A 15 7.83 23.80 2.20
C ALA A 15 8.01 22.40 2.81
N CYS A 16 7.83 22.32 4.15
CA CYS A 16 7.58 21.04 4.79
C CYS A 16 6.24 20.52 4.26
N SER A 17 6.29 19.54 3.34
CA SER A 17 5.11 18.75 2.99
C SER A 17 4.69 17.95 4.23
N SER A 18 3.81 18.54 5.05
CA SER A 18 3.19 17.84 6.17
C SER A 18 2.33 16.73 5.58
N MET A 19 2.72 15.46 5.81
CA MET A 19 1.82 14.34 5.59
C MET A 19 0.52 14.59 6.37
N PRO A 20 -0.65 14.26 5.81
CA PRO A 20 -1.91 14.50 6.49
C PRO A 20 -1.91 13.77 7.84
N ALA A 21 -2.12 14.52 8.92
CA ALA A 21 -2.18 13.97 10.25
C ALA A 21 -3.34 12.95 10.34
N TRP A 22 -3.03 11.75 10.78
CA TRP A 22 -4.01 10.70 11.04
C TRP A 22 -4.83 11.08 12.28
N VAL A 23 -6.09 11.48 12.08
CA VAL A 23 -6.94 11.98 13.17
C VAL A 23 -7.58 10.81 13.94
N PRO A 24 -7.31 10.63 15.24
CA PRO A 24 -8.03 9.65 16.06
C PRO A 24 -9.53 10.00 16.16
N GLY A 25 -10.40 8.98 16.07
CA GLY A 25 -11.85 9.16 16.26
C GLY A 25 -12.68 9.31 14.97
N SER A 26 -12.08 9.17 13.79
CA SER A 26 -12.76 9.33 12.50
C SER A 26 -13.41 8.05 11.94
N GLY A 27 -13.73 7.07 12.78
CA GLY A 27 -14.24 5.75 12.35
C GLY A 27 -13.15 4.83 11.79
N TRP A 28 -11.88 5.22 11.86
CA TRP A 28 -10.74 4.40 11.44
C TRP A 28 -10.30 3.44 12.53
N THR A 29 -10.19 2.15 12.17
CA THR A 29 -9.52 1.11 12.96
C THR A 29 -8.08 1.00 12.52
N THR A 30 -7.14 1.16 13.45
CA THR A 30 -5.70 1.00 13.18
C THR A 30 -5.31 -0.47 13.34
N LEU A 31 -4.78 -1.07 12.28
CA LEU A 31 -4.33 -2.46 12.25
C LEU A 31 -2.82 -2.60 12.42
N ILE A 32 -2.03 -1.64 11.89
CA ILE A 32 -0.58 -1.52 12.12
C ILE A 32 -0.29 -0.10 12.58
N ASP A 33 0.55 0.02 13.63
CA ASP A 33 1.08 1.28 14.13
C ASP A 33 2.54 1.10 14.56
N GLY A 34 3.45 1.48 13.68
CA GLY A 34 4.86 1.21 13.85
C GLY A 34 5.15 -0.30 13.82
N ASP A 35 5.71 -0.80 14.91
CA ASP A 35 6.05 -2.22 15.11
C ASP A 35 4.94 -3.04 15.80
N LYS A 36 3.74 -2.46 15.98
CA LYS A 36 2.58 -3.09 16.60
C LYS A 36 1.55 -3.50 15.55
N GLY A 37 0.77 -4.57 15.84
CA GLY A 37 -0.40 -4.93 15.06
C GLY A 37 -0.30 -6.25 14.29
N LEU A 38 0.78 -7.02 14.40
CA LEU A 38 0.86 -8.37 13.80
C LEU A 38 -0.27 -9.29 14.28
N GLU A 39 -0.71 -9.11 15.52
CA GLU A 39 -1.81 -9.86 16.15
C GLU A 39 -3.17 -9.59 15.50
N ASN A 40 -3.33 -8.53 14.72
CA ASN A 40 -4.56 -8.20 14.00
C ASN A 40 -4.74 -9.04 12.73
N PHE A 41 -3.72 -9.80 12.35
CA PHE A 41 -3.70 -10.58 11.12
C PHE A 41 -3.51 -12.07 11.37
N GLN A 42 -4.00 -12.86 10.43
CA GLN A 42 -3.62 -14.25 10.24
C GLN A 42 -2.47 -14.30 9.22
N ARG A 43 -1.40 -15.03 9.54
CA ARG A 43 -0.30 -15.28 8.60
C ARG A 43 -0.71 -16.40 7.64
N VAL A 44 -0.52 -16.18 6.33
CA VAL A 44 -0.73 -17.15 5.26
C VAL A 44 0.55 -17.23 4.46
N GLY A 45 1.03 -18.45 4.17
CA GLY A 45 2.32 -18.67 3.52
C GLY A 45 3.51 -18.65 4.50
N ASP A 46 4.72 -18.46 3.97
CA ASP A 46 5.97 -18.67 4.70
C ASP A 46 6.85 -17.40 4.83
N ALA A 47 6.29 -16.24 4.55
CA ALA A 47 7.00 -14.98 4.72
C ALA A 47 7.32 -14.71 6.21
N ASN A 48 8.53 -14.23 6.47
CA ASN A 48 9.09 -14.03 7.80
C ASN A 48 8.62 -12.74 8.47
N TRP A 49 7.31 -12.47 8.46
CA TRP A 49 6.73 -11.28 9.06
C TRP A 49 7.17 -11.06 10.51
N ARG A 50 7.69 -9.87 10.80
CA ARG A 50 8.19 -9.47 12.12
C ARG A 50 8.08 -7.97 12.35
N ALA A 51 8.07 -7.58 13.60
CA ALA A 51 8.20 -6.18 14.04
C ALA A 51 9.68 -5.80 14.09
N GLU A 52 10.08 -4.74 13.37
CA GLU A 52 11.46 -4.31 13.30
C GLU A 52 11.56 -2.85 12.85
N GLY A 53 12.31 -2.04 13.59
CA GLY A 53 12.65 -0.66 13.21
C GLY A 53 11.45 0.26 13.03
N GLY A 54 10.40 0.10 13.86
CA GLY A 54 9.18 0.92 13.80
C GLY A 54 8.26 0.56 12.64
N ALA A 55 8.31 -0.68 12.16
CA ALA A 55 7.45 -1.20 11.09
C ALA A 55 7.24 -2.71 11.23
N ILE A 56 6.23 -3.22 10.55
CA ILE A 56 6.07 -4.64 10.26
C ILE A 56 6.78 -4.94 8.94
N VAL A 57 7.73 -5.88 8.97
CA VAL A 57 8.67 -6.16 7.87
C VAL A 57 8.55 -7.60 7.43
N ALA A 58 8.68 -7.84 6.11
CA ALA A 58 9.03 -9.13 5.53
C ALA A 58 10.11 -8.93 4.46
N ASP A 59 11.10 -9.82 4.43
CA ASP A 59 12.22 -9.76 3.49
C ASP A 59 12.67 -11.14 3.00
N LYS A 60 12.00 -12.21 3.47
CA LYS A 60 12.34 -13.58 3.12
C LYS A 60 11.12 -14.49 3.13
N ALA A 61 11.03 -15.31 2.11
CA ALA A 61 10.11 -16.44 2.00
C ALA A 61 10.64 -17.47 1.01
N ALA A 62 10.23 -18.72 1.12
CA ALA A 62 10.44 -19.72 0.06
C ALA A 62 9.43 -19.53 -1.08
N SER A 63 8.16 -19.28 -0.74
CA SER A 63 7.06 -19.12 -1.71
C SER A 63 6.33 -17.78 -1.64
N GLY A 64 6.53 -17.00 -0.59
CA GLY A 64 5.80 -15.75 -0.33
C GLY A 64 4.80 -15.88 0.80
N GLY A 65 4.07 -14.80 1.09
CA GLY A 65 3.09 -14.85 2.16
C GLY A 65 2.27 -13.57 2.31
N TYR A 66 1.29 -13.67 3.19
CA TYR A 66 0.31 -12.62 3.41
C TYR A 66 0.05 -12.40 4.91
N LEU A 67 -0.26 -11.15 5.25
CA LEU A 67 -0.96 -10.77 6.48
C LEU A 67 -2.42 -10.56 6.13
N LEU A 68 -3.26 -11.56 6.42
CA LEU A 68 -4.68 -11.58 6.11
C LEU A 68 -5.48 -11.00 7.29
N THR A 69 -6.39 -10.04 7.05
CA THR A 69 -7.28 -9.54 8.10
C THR A 69 -8.22 -10.63 8.60
N LYS A 70 -8.55 -10.56 9.91
CA LYS A 70 -9.52 -11.47 10.53
C LYS A 70 -10.96 -11.16 10.11
N ASP A 71 -11.23 -9.89 9.82
CA ASP A 71 -12.55 -9.39 9.40
C ASP A 71 -12.68 -9.31 7.89
N SER A 72 -13.92 -9.44 7.40
CA SER A 72 -14.31 -9.22 6.02
C SER A 72 -14.99 -7.86 5.87
N TYR A 73 -14.76 -7.21 4.72
CA TYR A 73 -15.25 -5.89 4.41
C TYR A 73 -16.01 -5.91 3.08
N LYS A 74 -17.10 -5.16 3.01
CA LYS A 74 -17.89 -4.95 1.79
C LYS A 74 -17.53 -3.59 1.17
N ASP A 75 -17.95 -2.52 1.83
CA ASP A 75 -17.64 -1.14 1.47
C ASP A 75 -16.68 -0.58 2.52
N PHE A 76 -15.51 -0.12 2.09
CA PHE A 76 -14.45 0.26 3.01
C PHE A 76 -13.42 1.16 2.37
N GLN A 77 -12.62 1.79 3.23
CA GLN A 77 -11.39 2.47 2.85
C GLN A 77 -10.20 1.90 3.61
N ILE A 78 -9.08 1.80 2.92
CA ILE A 78 -7.77 1.48 3.52
C ILE A 78 -6.87 2.69 3.35
N LYS A 79 -6.13 3.03 4.42
CA LYS A 79 -4.95 3.89 4.37
C LYS A 79 -3.74 3.07 4.78
N ALA A 80 -2.69 3.10 3.99
CA ALA A 80 -1.47 2.36 4.27
C ALA A 80 -0.23 3.20 3.98
N GLU A 81 0.76 3.14 4.89
CA GLU A 81 2.10 3.65 4.66
C GLU A 81 3.07 2.49 4.56
N PHE A 82 3.82 2.45 3.48
CA PHE A 82 4.75 1.37 3.20
C PHE A 82 6.07 1.86 2.61
N TRP A 83 7.10 1.08 2.78
CA TRP A 83 8.40 1.25 2.14
C TRP A 83 8.74 -0.01 1.34
N ALA A 84 9.20 0.15 0.12
CA ALA A 84 9.60 -0.92 -0.78
C ALA A 84 10.98 -0.67 -1.34
N GLU A 85 11.73 -1.73 -1.64
CA GLU A 85 12.91 -1.63 -2.50
C GLU A 85 12.51 -1.63 -3.98
N PRO A 86 13.40 -1.20 -4.90
CA PRO A 86 13.09 -1.24 -6.33
C PRO A 86 12.75 -2.62 -6.88
N GLY A 87 13.23 -3.69 -6.22
CA GLY A 87 12.95 -5.09 -6.59
C GLY A 87 11.77 -5.73 -5.84
N THR A 88 11.09 -4.98 -4.97
CA THR A 88 9.98 -5.52 -4.17
C THR A 88 8.81 -5.92 -5.06
N ASN A 89 8.27 -7.12 -4.81
CA ASN A 89 6.94 -7.55 -5.24
C ASN A 89 6.04 -7.65 -4.01
N SER A 90 5.01 -6.85 -3.96
CA SER A 90 4.06 -6.76 -2.87
C SER A 90 2.72 -6.20 -3.38
N GLY A 91 1.78 -6.01 -2.48
CA GLY A 91 0.48 -5.43 -2.81
C GLY A 91 -0.51 -5.51 -1.66
N ILE A 92 -1.66 -4.89 -1.87
CA ILE A 92 -2.84 -5.02 -1.00
C ILE A 92 -3.91 -5.75 -1.80
N PHE A 93 -4.24 -6.97 -1.37
CA PHE A 93 -5.33 -7.76 -1.94
C PHE A 93 -6.62 -7.44 -1.22
N MET A 94 -7.69 -7.11 -1.95
CA MET A 94 -8.98 -6.71 -1.40
C MET A 94 -10.08 -7.69 -1.80
N ARG A 95 -11.10 -7.83 -0.92
CA ARG A 95 -12.28 -8.66 -1.17
C ARG A 95 -11.89 -10.08 -1.60
N ILE A 96 -10.98 -10.70 -0.85
CA ILE A 96 -10.44 -12.03 -1.12
C ILE A 96 -11.56 -13.06 -1.00
N GLN A 97 -11.76 -13.86 -2.06
CA GLN A 97 -12.82 -14.89 -2.13
C GLN A 97 -12.38 -16.22 -1.55
N ASP A 98 -11.10 -16.55 -1.66
CA ASP A 98 -10.51 -17.77 -1.11
C ASP A 98 -9.23 -17.46 -0.34
N PRO A 99 -9.28 -17.44 1.01
CA PRO A 99 -8.09 -17.21 1.84
C PRO A 99 -6.97 -18.24 1.66
N LYS A 100 -7.28 -19.42 1.11
CA LYS A 100 -6.28 -20.47 0.84
C LYS A 100 -5.61 -20.29 -0.54
N LYS A 101 -6.20 -19.46 -1.41
CA LYS A 101 -5.71 -19.21 -2.77
C LYS A 101 -5.80 -17.72 -3.09
N ILE A 102 -4.96 -16.92 -2.43
CA ILE A 102 -4.92 -15.46 -2.62
C ILE A 102 -4.16 -15.18 -3.93
N ALA A 103 -4.83 -14.60 -4.92
CA ALA A 103 -4.29 -14.25 -6.22
C ALA A 103 -5.16 -13.18 -6.90
N ALA A 104 -4.67 -12.50 -7.93
CA ALA A 104 -5.46 -11.54 -8.72
C ALA A 104 -6.73 -12.17 -9.35
N ALA A 105 -6.72 -13.49 -9.60
CA ALA A 105 -7.90 -14.19 -10.08
C ALA A 105 -9.03 -14.32 -9.03
N THR A 106 -8.73 -14.21 -7.73
CA THR A 106 -9.64 -14.41 -6.59
C THR A 106 -9.77 -13.18 -5.68
N ALA A 107 -9.17 -12.07 -6.05
CA ALA A 107 -9.19 -10.81 -5.29
C ALA A 107 -8.81 -9.64 -6.20
N TYR A 108 -9.04 -8.40 -5.75
CA TYR A 108 -8.45 -7.20 -6.37
C TYR A 108 -7.07 -6.93 -5.76
N GLU A 109 -6.02 -6.97 -6.55
CA GLU A 109 -4.65 -6.69 -6.12
C GLU A 109 -4.24 -5.25 -6.48
N VAL A 110 -4.14 -4.36 -5.49
CA VAL A 110 -3.46 -3.06 -5.66
C VAL A 110 -1.96 -3.32 -5.55
N ASN A 111 -1.28 -3.24 -6.68
CA ASN A 111 0.08 -3.75 -6.86
C ASN A 111 1.17 -2.83 -6.32
N ILE A 112 2.25 -3.43 -5.83
CA ILE A 112 3.55 -2.80 -5.51
C ILE A 112 4.63 -3.61 -6.23
N TYR A 113 4.86 -3.31 -7.49
CA TYR A 113 5.86 -4.00 -8.29
C TYR A 113 6.41 -3.09 -9.39
N ASP A 114 7.53 -2.43 -9.10
CA ASP A 114 8.16 -1.46 -10.00
C ASP A 114 8.76 -2.06 -11.27
N GLN A 115 9.13 -3.33 -11.23
CA GLN A 115 9.81 -4.06 -12.31
C GLN A 115 8.86 -5.01 -13.05
N ARG A 116 7.54 -4.86 -12.86
CA ARG A 116 6.56 -5.74 -13.53
C ARG A 116 6.71 -5.66 -15.05
N PRO A 117 6.83 -6.79 -15.75
CA PRO A 117 6.62 -6.84 -17.18
C PRO A 117 5.17 -6.41 -17.49
N GLY A 118 4.99 -5.43 -18.41
CA GLY A 118 3.70 -4.77 -18.57
C GLY A 118 3.49 -3.72 -17.47
N PRO A 119 4.22 -2.57 -17.54
CA PRO A 119 4.27 -1.58 -16.48
C PRO A 119 2.93 -0.90 -16.19
N GLU A 120 1.96 -1.01 -17.10
CA GLU A 120 0.60 -0.52 -16.92
C GLU A 120 -0.16 -1.22 -15.79
N TYR A 121 0.24 -2.45 -15.43
CA TYR A 121 -0.25 -3.17 -14.25
C TYR A 121 0.78 -3.22 -13.10
N GLY A 122 1.80 -2.36 -13.15
CA GLY A 122 2.82 -2.20 -12.12
C GLY A 122 2.29 -1.53 -10.85
N THR A 123 3.18 -0.84 -10.15
CA THR A 123 2.85 -0.15 -8.89
C THR A 123 1.66 0.78 -9.04
N ALA A 124 0.70 0.66 -8.12
CA ALA A 124 -0.53 1.44 -8.00
C ALA A 124 -1.64 1.13 -9.04
N ALA A 125 -1.51 0.10 -9.85
CA ALA A 125 -2.59 -0.48 -10.65
C ALA A 125 -3.43 -1.48 -9.84
N ILE A 126 -4.59 -1.88 -10.36
CA ILE A 126 -5.29 -3.10 -9.91
C ILE A 126 -5.03 -4.18 -10.96
N VAL A 127 -4.24 -5.19 -10.58
CA VAL A 127 -3.78 -6.24 -11.50
C VAL A 127 -4.94 -6.90 -12.23
N ASP A 128 -4.84 -6.98 -13.57
CA ASP A 128 -5.82 -7.57 -14.49
C ASP A 128 -7.20 -6.86 -14.56
N PHE A 129 -7.44 -5.83 -13.73
CA PHE A 129 -8.71 -5.09 -13.69
C PHE A 129 -8.59 -3.63 -14.13
N ALA A 130 -7.55 -2.93 -13.67
CA ALA A 130 -7.39 -1.53 -14.01
C ALA A 130 -5.91 -1.15 -14.15
N LYS A 131 -5.57 -0.63 -15.31
CA LYS A 131 -4.23 -0.08 -15.59
C LYS A 131 -4.01 1.19 -14.78
N VAL A 132 -2.75 1.40 -14.37
CA VAL A 132 -2.36 2.65 -13.71
C VAL A 132 -2.44 3.84 -14.69
N GLN A 133 -2.94 4.97 -14.20
CA GLN A 133 -3.07 6.22 -14.96
C GLN A 133 -2.45 7.37 -14.15
N PRO A 134 -1.92 8.42 -14.81
CA PRO A 134 -1.73 8.61 -16.26
C PRO A 134 -0.45 7.95 -16.81
N HIS A 135 0.45 7.45 -15.94
CA HIS A 135 1.72 6.84 -16.30
C HIS A 135 2.15 5.82 -15.23
N ALA A 136 3.18 5.03 -15.50
CA ALA A 136 3.74 4.10 -14.52
C ALA A 136 4.37 4.83 -13.32
N TYR A 137 4.11 4.33 -12.12
CA TYR A 137 4.65 4.85 -10.86
C TYR A 137 5.72 3.92 -10.31
N LYS A 138 6.57 4.48 -9.42
CA LYS A 138 7.65 3.75 -8.75
C LYS A 138 7.57 3.98 -7.24
N ALA A 139 7.62 2.89 -6.48
CA ALA A 139 7.59 2.88 -5.01
C ALA A 139 8.98 2.72 -4.37
N GLY A 140 9.94 2.16 -5.11
CA GLY A 140 11.22 1.73 -4.56
C GLY A 140 12.06 2.84 -3.95
N GLY A 141 12.71 2.53 -2.81
CA GLY A 141 13.68 3.39 -2.13
C GLY A 141 13.07 4.49 -1.25
N LYS A 142 11.78 4.51 -1.00
CA LYS A 142 11.10 5.56 -0.21
C LYS A 142 9.84 5.06 0.48
N TRP A 143 9.37 5.83 1.47
CA TRP A 143 8.06 5.69 2.05
C TRP A 143 6.99 6.21 1.10
N ASN A 144 5.91 5.46 0.97
CA ASN A 144 4.77 5.75 0.12
C ASN A 144 3.46 5.61 0.88
N THR A 145 2.40 6.19 0.33
CA THR A 145 1.05 6.04 0.85
C THR A 145 0.12 5.45 -0.20
N PHE A 146 -0.75 4.55 0.24
CA PHE A 146 -1.98 4.20 -0.47
C PHE A 146 -3.19 4.72 0.30
N GLU A 147 -4.15 5.29 -0.45
CA GLU A 147 -5.53 5.45 -0.02
C GLU A 147 -6.40 4.70 -1.01
N ILE A 148 -7.09 3.67 -0.55
CA ILE A 148 -7.87 2.77 -1.39
C ILE A 148 -9.32 2.83 -0.92
N THR A 149 -10.24 3.03 -1.86
CA THR A 149 -11.70 2.99 -1.60
C THR A 149 -12.34 1.90 -2.43
N ALA A 150 -13.10 1.02 -1.76
CA ALA A 150 -14.00 0.06 -2.39
C ALA A 150 -15.42 0.32 -1.90
N LYS A 151 -16.32 0.79 -2.77
CA LYS A 151 -17.72 1.10 -2.46
C LYS A 151 -18.63 0.60 -3.57
N GLY A 152 -19.42 -0.44 -3.27
CA GLY A 152 -20.12 -1.17 -4.33
C GLY A 152 -19.15 -1.62 -5.41
N PRO A 153 -19.41 -1.39 -6.69
CA PRO A 153 -18.50 -1.70 -7.79
C PRO A 153 -17.36 -0.68 -7.96
N GLN A 154 -17.45 0.49 -7.31
CA GLN A 154 -16.46 1.56 -7.47
C GLN A 154 -15.18 1.23 -6.72
N LEU A 155 -14.05 1.19 -7.43
CA LEU A 155 -12.71 1.01 -6.89
C LEU A 155 -11.85 2.21 -7.24
N THR A 156 -11.28 2.85 -6.22
CA THR A 156 -10.40 4.01 -6.38
C THR A 156 -9.09 3.79 -5.64
N VAL A 157 -7.97 4.11 -6.27
CA VAL A 157 -6.64 4.06 -5.68
C VAL A 157 -5.98 5.42 -5.80
N LEU A 158 -5.50 5.96 -4.68
CA LEU A 158 -4.58 7.08 -4.64
C LEU A 158 -3.21 6.57 -4.20
N PHE A 159 -2.19 6.90 -4.95
CA PHE A 159 -0.79 6.63 -4.63
C PHE A 159 -0.07 7.96 -4.39
N ASN A 160 0.44 8.17 -3.18
CA ASN A 160 1.05 9.43 -2.75
C ASN A 160 0.18 10.67 -3.07
N GLY A 161 -1.14 10.54 -2.83
CA GLY A 161 -2.13 11.58 -3.08
C GLY A 161 -2.59 11.73 -4.54
N VAL A 162 -1.99 11.01 -5.48
CA VAL A 162 -2.39 11.04 -6.91
C VAL A 162 -3.33 9.88 -7.19
N LYS A 163 -4.49 10.16 -7.81
CA LYS A 163 -5.45 9.13 -8.22
C LYS A 163 -4.88 8.36 -9.43
N THR A 164 -4.60 7.08 -9.23
CA THR A 164 -3.99 6.18 -10.22
C THR A 164 -4.98 5.21 -10.83
N VAL A 165 -6.05 4.89 -10.10
CA VAL A 165 -7.16 4.05 -10.56
C VAL A 165 -8.48 4.67 -10.14
N ASP A 166 -9.44 4.63 -11.07
CA ASP A 166 -10.84 4.99 -10.85
C ASP A 166 -11.68 4.14 -11.81
N VAL A 167 -12.21 3.01 -11.30
CA VAL A 167 -12.86 2.00 -12.15
C VAL A 167 -14.08 1.42 -11.48
N GLN A 168 -15.04 0.97 -12.28
CA GLN A 168 -16.18 0.19 -11.82
C GLN A 168 -15.99 -1.29 -12.18
N ASP A 169 -15.92 -2.15 -11.17
CA ASP A 169 -15.90 -3.59 -11.31
C ASP A 169 -16.59 -4.26 -10.12
N GLY A 170 -17.58 -5.10 -10.40
CA GLY A 170 -18.40 -5.77 -9.39
C GLY A 170 -18.09 -7.25 -9.21
N LYS A 171 -16.96 -7.76 -9.74
CA LYS A 171 -16.62 -9.18 -9.70
C LYS A 171 -16.51 -9.73 -8.28
N PHE A 172 -15.88 -8.99 -7.38
CA PHE A 172 -15.75 -9.36 -5.98
C PHE A 172 -16.48 -8.33 -5.10
N ALA A 173 -17.51 -8.77 -4.37
CA ALA A 173 -18.39 -7.88 -3.62
C ALA A 173 -17.91 -7.61 -2.19
N GLN A 174 -17.30 -8.59 -1.54
CA GLN A 174 -16.83 -8.53 -0.15
C GLN A 174 -15.77 -9.57 0.13
N GLY A 175 -15.05 -9.43 1.22
CA GLY A 175 -14.03 -10.36 1.69
C GLY A 175 -12.99 -9.68 2.56
N PRO A 176 -12.09 -10.42 3.21
CA PRO A 176 -10.95 -9.86 3.91
C PRO A 176 -10.01 -9.17 2.92
N PHE A 177 -9.08 -8.35 3.46
CA PHE A 177 -7.93 -7.87 2.70
C PHE A 177 -6.62 -8.43 3.26
N ALA A 178 -5.58 -8.40 2.46
CA ALA A 178 -4.27 -8.88 2.87
C ALA A 178 -3.14 -8.00 2.36
N LEU A 179 -2.06 -7.92 3.15
CA LEU A 179 -0.78 -7.34 2.77
C LEU A 179 0.13 -8.46 2.28
N GLN A 180 0.74 -8.31 1.13
CA GLN A 180 1.56 -9.37 0.51
C GLN A 180 3.06 -9.15 0.75
N PHE A 181 3.79 -10.26 0.83
CA PHE A 181 5.20 -10.37 0.47
C PHE A 181 5.35 -11.41 -0.64
N GLY A 182 5.76 -10.97 -1.82
CA GLY A 182 6.04 -11.82 -2.97
C GLY A 182 7.53 -11.92 -3.25
N ASN A 183 7.99 -13.09 -3.66
CA ASN A 183 9.39 -13.34 -4.00
C ASN A 183 9.62 -13.64 -5.50
N HIS A 184 8.61 -13.47 -6.35
CA HIS A 184 8.63 -13.82 -7.78
C HIS A 184 9.05 -15.27 -8.07
N GLY A 185 8.86 -16.21 -7.12
CA GLY A 185 9.40 -17.55 -7.21
C GLY A 185 10.93 -17.61 -7.07
N LYS A 186 11.56 -16.52 -6.57
CA LYS A 186 13.01 -16.40 -6.34
C LYS A 186 13.26 -15.97 -4.91
N ALA A 187 13.73 -16.88 -4.07
CA ALA A 187 14.14 -16.54 -2.73
C ALA A 187 15.43 -15.68 -2.74
N PRO A 188 15.60 -14.74 -1.78
CA PRO A 188 14.71 -14.47 -0.65
C PRO A 188 13.55 -13.52 -0.97
N GLY A 189 13.52 -12.83 -2.11
CA GLY A 189 12.67 -11.67 -2.40
C GLY A 189 13.31 -10.36 -1.95
N ALA A 190 12.64 -9.23 -2.17
CA ALA A 190 13.07 -7.91 -1.73
C ALA A 190 12.13 -7.35 -0.65
N PRO A 191 12.66 -6.63 0.36
CA PRO A 191 11.91 -6.21 1.54
C PRO A 191 10.69 -5.35 1.23
N ILE A 192 9.65 -5.55 2.04
CA ILE A 192 8.50 -4.66 2.22
C ILE A 192 8.38 -4.29 3.69
N LYS A 193 8.04 -3.04 4.00
CA LYS A 193 7.78 -2.56 5.35
C LYS A 193 6.47 -1.81 5.40
N TRP A 194 5.68 -2.07 6.44
CA TRP A 194 4.41 -1.40 6.71
C TRP A 194 4.49 -0.73 8.08
N ARG A 195 4.37 0.60 8.15
CA ARG A 195 4.44 1.32 9.43
C ARG A 195 3.09 1.86 9.90
N LYS A 196 2.13 2.00 8.98
CA LYS A 196 0.76 2.41 9.32
C LYS A 196 -0.21 1.72 8.38
N VAL A 197 -1.20 1.02 8.93
CA VAL A 197 -2.31 0.46 8.15
C VAL A 197 -3.59 0.68 8.93
N GLN A 198 -4.55 1.33 8.30
CA GLN A 198 -5.86 1.62 8.86
C GLN A 198 -6.96 1.23 7.89
N VAL A 199 -8.11 0.85 8.44
CA VAL A 199 -9.32 0.54 7.69
C VAL A 199 -10.51 1.21 8.34
N ARG A 200 -11.50 1.62 7.53
CA ARG A 200 -12.83 1.99 8.00
C ARG A 200 -13.90 1.40 7.10
N ALA A 201 -15.00 0.93 7.66
CA ALA A 201 -16.22 0.63 6.92
C ALA A 201 -16.89 1.93 6.44
N LEU A 202 -17.61 1.85 5.31
CA LEU A 202 -18.34 2.96 4.69
C LEU A 202 -19.84 2.73 4.77
#